data_c82aacacb772ae003d643e1aace9272f
#
_entry.id   c82aacacb772ae003d643e1aace9272f
#
_cell.length_a   1.000
_cell.length_b   1.000
_cell.length_c   1.000
_cell.angle_alpha   90.00
_cell.angle_beta   90.00
_cell.angle_gamma   90.00
#
_symmetry.space_group_name_H-M   'P 1'
#
loop_
_entity.id
_entity.type
_entity.pdbx_description
1 polymer ?
#
loop_
_entity_poly.entity_id
_entity_poly.type
_entity_poly.pdbx_seq_one_letter_code
_entity_poly.pdbx_strand_id
1 'polypeptide(L)'
;MKLANKKMAVLTAASLVLSSVIATGAMSAANASTKVLNFYHDKNGWDVRFNAVSAGLKDGIGVSLKPSTYADTTLYQNTLNQATKTGKGPDLLTWWSGYRMVDGAKGGMFADISDVWKDAIAKGDISKDLQKQFMVGNKTYAIPNGVSYWPMFYNKKKFAEWGLTVPKTWAEFEAVCAAIKAKGVTPLTASVDGAWPSFIWFEQLLISQDPKLYLDLTSNKIKYTDPKVVEVFNIWKGMIDKGWFTAGDTSFFGEEAVKLMNKGTMIPVGTWNNSAFSGTGGLIGGKDYDAFVIPNINPALKTQSIIVEAGAIGALAKGKNLAASKKALREWLKFPVQAIWADASGDGVPNPKVPVADPVIKGLSKYVATNKVNQIQRYWESGPVPLIENGVVILGAFMLGNKTVAQTTTELAALADKEWAAWTKKYCK
;
A
#
# COMPACT_ATOMS: atom_id res chain seq x y z
N MET A 1 62.28 -12.74 28.74
CA MET A 1 62.74 -13.87 27.93
C MET A 1 61.67 -14.32 26.98
N LYS A 2 61.91 -14.10 25.68
CA LYS A 2 61.41 -14.76 24.43
C LYS A 2 59.94 -15.15 24.35
N LEU A 3 59.17 -14.43 23.54
CA LEU A 3 58.90 -14.63 22.08
C LEU A 3 58.14 -15.93 21.74
N ALA A 4 56.92 -15.82 21.26
CA ALA A 4 56.54 -16.41 19.96
C ALA A 4 55.22 -15.88 19.44
N ASN A 5 55.29 -15.12 18.35
CA ASN A 5 54.23 -14.79 17.41
C ASN A 5 53.70 -16.07 16.70
N LYS A 6 52.40 -16.17 16.46
CA LYS A 6 51.86 -16.93 15.31
C LYS A 6 50.66 -16.18 14.76
N LYS A 7 50.92 -15.37 13.74
CA LYS A 7 50.46 -15.41 12.34
C LYS A 7 48.98 -15.71 12.14
N MET A 8 48.29 -14.64 11.84
CA MET A 8 47.02 -14.58 11.15
C MET A 8 47.27 -14.85 9.66
N ALA A 9 46.68 -15.89 9.10
CA ALA A 9 46.73 -16.17 7.68
C ALA A 9 45.56 -15.46 7.02
N VAL A 10 45.90 -14.45 6.19
CA VAL A 10 45.05 -13.80 5.23
C VAL A 10 44.92 -14.73 4.03
N LEU A 11 43.68 -15.12 3.67
CA LEU A 11 43.41 -15.75 2.39
C LEU A 11 43.00 -14.66 1.41
N THR A 12 44.00 -14.19 0.68
CA THR A 12 43.85 -13.46 -0.61
C THR A 12 43.99 -14.51 -1.71
N ALA A 13 42.94 -14.67 -2.51
CA ALA A 13 42.97 -15.30 -3.82
C ALA A 13 41.69 -14.90 -4.53
N ALA A 14 41.61 -14.44 -5.75
CA ALA A 14 42.53 -14.29 -6.84
C ALA A 14 41.94 -13.25 -7.78
N SER A 15 42.65 -12.17 -7.95
CA SER A 15 42.47 -11.29 -9.11
C SER A 15 43.49 -11.74 -10.12
N LEU A 16 43.10 -12.35 -11.21
CA LEU A 16 43.94 -12.57 -12.40
C LEU A 16 43.12 -12.24 -13.64
N VAL A 17 43.33 -11.04 -14.10
CA VAL A 17 43.83 -10.66 -15.45
C VAL A 17 43.03 -11.23 -16.60
N LEU A 18 42.24 -10.34 -17.22
CA LEU A 18 42.15 -10.27 -18.66
C LEU A 18 42.34 -8.80 -19.09
N SER A 19 43.61 -8.44 -19.27
CA SER A 19 44.03 -7.25 -20.00
C SER A 19 44.32 -7.73 -21.44
N SER A 20 43.59 -7.14 -22.37
CA SER A 20 43.97 -6.71 -23.69
C SER A 20 42.79 -6.77 -24.66
N VAL A 21 42.18 -5.64 -24.94
CA VAL A 21 42.21 -4.99 -26.24
C VAL A 21 41.70 -3.56 -26.02
N ILE A 22 42.63 -2.62 -26.01
CA ILE A 22 42.29 -1.19 -26.09
C ILE A 22 41.99 -0.93 -27.57
N ALA A 23 40.70 -0.89 -27.90
CA ALA A 23 40.25 -0.18 -29.09
C ALA A 23 39.87 1.23 -28.59
N THR A 24 40.75 2.19 -28.87
CA THR A 24 40.52 3.61 -28.73
C THR A 24 39.37 4.06 -29.60
N GLY A 25 38.17 3.96 -29.09
CA GLY A 25 37.01 4.70 -29.50
C GLY A 25 36.66 5.65 -28.39
N ALA A 26 37.29 6.81 -28.33
CA ALA A 26 36.83 7.94 -27.52
C ALA A 26 35.49 8.38 -28.11
N MET A 27 34.40 7.68 -27.75
CA MET A 27 33.08 8.26 -27.81
C MET A 27 33.04 9.30 -26.70
N SER A 28 33.13 10.57 -27.06
CA SER A 28 32.72 11.72 -26.32
C SER A 28 31.35 11.38 -25.71
N ALA A 29 31.30 10.96 -24.44
CA ALA A 29 30.08 11.02 -23.67
C ALA A 29 29.75 12.51 -23.57
N ALA A 30 28.98 13.00 -24.54
CA ALA A 30 28.34 14.30 -24.39
C ALA A 30 27.69 14.28 -23.01
N ASN A 31 28.11 15.19 -22.14
CA ASN A 31 27.47 15.47 -20.86
C ASN A 31 26.04 15.91 -21.14
N ALA A 32 25.15 14.96 -21.45
CA ALA A 32 23.74 15.23 -21.51
C ALA A 32 23.32 15.61 -20.10
N SER A 33 23.01 16.88 -19.90
CA SER A 33 22.59 17.41 -18.59
C SER A 33 21.45 16.53 -18.06
N THR A 34 21.61 16.02 -16.86
CA THR A 34 20.57 15.22 -16.19
C THR A 34 19.24 15.98 -16.18
N LYS A 35 18.19 15.41 -16.75
CA LYS A 35 16.86 16.00 -16.75
C LYS A 35 16.23 15.80 -15.38
N VAL A 36 15.94 16.87 -14.64
CA VAL A 36 15.28 16.82 -13.34
C VAL A 36 13.77 16.94 -13.54
N LEU A 37 13.01 15.99 -12.95
CA LEU A 37 11.55 15.99 -12.90
C LEU A 37 11.08 16.33 -11.49
N ASN A 38 10.19 17.31 -11.34
CA ASN A 38 9.50 17.55 -10.09
C ASN A 38 8.51 16.41 -9.82
N PHE A 39 8.62 15.82 -8.64
CA PHE A 39 7.80 14.68 -8.24
C PHE A 39 7.08 14.99 -6.94
N TYR A 40 5.74 15.10 -6.97
CA TYR A 40 4.92 15.36 -5.78
C TYR A 40 4.33 14.08 -5.24
N HIS A 41 4.34 13.93 -3.91
CA HIS A 41 3.74 12.77 -3.24
C HIS A 41 3.23 13.11 -1.84
N ASP A 42 2.25 12.32 -1.40
CA ASP A 42 1.64 12.37 -0.06
C ASP A 42 2.15 11.26 0.87
N LYS A 43 3.28 10.65 0.52
CA LYS A 43 3.85 9.51 1.25
C LYS A 43 4.90 10.00 2.25
N ASN A 44 4.43 10.36 3.45
CA ASN A 44 5.34 10.82 4.51
C ASN A 44 6.40 9.74 4.83
N GLY A 45 7.66 10.14 4.94
CA GLY A 45 8.78 9.24 5.20
C GLY A 45 9.26 8.39 4.01
N TRP A 46 8.68 8.55 2.80
CA TRP A 46 9.09 7.78 1.62
C TRP A 46 10.13 8.47 0.73
N ASP A 47 10.57 9.67 1.06
CA ASP A 47 11.57 10.40 0.28
C ASP A 47 12.83 9.57 0.04
N VAL A 48 13.28 8.81 1.03
CA VAL A 48 14.46 7.94 0.92
C VAL A 48 14.29 6.90 -0.19
N ARG A 49 13.09 6.33 -0.32
CA ARG A 49 12.74 5.33 -1.35
C ARG A 49 12.73 5.98 -2.74
N PHE A 50 12.09 7.14 -2.87
CA PHE A 50 12.03 7.87 -4.13
C PHE A 50 13.40 8.42 -4.55
N ASN A 51 14.25 8.80 -3.62
CA ASN A 51 15.63 9.19 -3.90
C ASN A 51 16.47 8.01 -4.40
N ALA A 52 16.29 6.80 -3.86
CA ALA A 52 16.94 5.60 -4.37
C ALA A 52 16.53 5.31 -5.82
N VAL A 53 15.23 5.37 -6.13
CA VAL A 53 14.72 5.24 -7.50
C VAL A 53 15.27 6.35 -8.40
N SER A 54 15.33 7.60 -7.90
CA SER A 54 15.89 8.73 -8.64
C SER A 54 17.34 8.48 -9.06
N ALA A 55 18.16 7.88 -8.19
CA ALA A 55 19.53 7.50 -8.53
C ALA A 55 19.55 6.46 -9.65
N GLY A 56 18.74 5.39 -9.54
CA GLY A 56 18.64 4.38 -10.60
C GLY A 56 18.17 4.93 -11.96
N LEU A 57 17.20 5.86 -11.95
CA LEU A 57 16.74 6.53 -13.16
C LEU A 57 17.83 7.43 -13.76
N LYS A 58 18.58 8.14 -12.90
CA LYS A 58 19.70 8.97 -13.35
C LYS A 58 20.77 8.15 -14.05
N ASP A 59 21.17 7.04 -13.44
CA ASP A 59 22.20 6.16 -13.97
C ASP A 59 21.74 5.43 -15.24
N GLY A 60 20.48 4.99 -15.29
CA GLY A 60 19.93 4.25 -16.42
C GLY A 60 19.58 5.11 -17.64
N ILE A 61 19.05 6.31 -17.44
CA ILE A 61 18.46 7.11 -18.54
C ILE A 61 18.75 8.62 -18.46
N GLY A 62 19.58 9.09 -17.53
CA GLY A 62 19.90 10.52 -17.37
C GLY A 62 18.70 11.36 -16.88
N VAL A 63 17.74 10.77 -16.18
CA VAL A 63 16.59 11.45 -15.58
C VAL A 63 16.64 11.27 -14.07
N SER A 64 16.48 12.36 -13.31
CA SER A 64 16.37 12.31 -11.86
C SER A 64 15.04 12.86 -11.39
N LEU A 65 14.61 12.45 -10.21
CA LEU A 65 13.43 12.98 -9.53
C LEU A 65 13.86 14.02 -8.50
N LYS A 66 13.02 15.02 -8.32
CA LYS A 66 13.05 15.94 -7.17
C LYS A 66 11.78 15.74 -6.36
N PRO A 67 11.79 14.84 -5.35
CA PRO A 67 10.63 14.60 -4.51
C PRO A 67 10.22 15.85 -3.73
N SER A 68 8.92 16.01 -3.52
CA SER A 68 8.32 17.03 -2.65
C SER A 68 7.16 16.39 -1.91
N THR A 69 7.29 16.25 -0.60
CA THR A 69 6.33 15.61 0.29
C THR A 69 5.23 16.56 0.73
N TYR A 70 4.00 16.11 0.70
CA TYR A 70 2.83 16.75 1.28
C TYR A 70 2.29 15.84 2.38
N ALA A 71 2.47 16.19 3.63
CA ALA A 71 2.05 15.35 4.77
C ALA A 71 0.52 15.28 4.91
N ASP A 72 -0.19 16.34 4.50
CA ASP A 72 -1.65 16.39 4.51
C ASP A 72 -2.23 15.99 3.15
N THR A 73 -3.04 14.94 3.13
CA THR A 73 -3.66 14.39 1.92
C THR A 73 -4.62 15.38 1.25
N THR A 74 -5.36 16.17 2.02
CA THR A 74 -6.31 17.16 1.49
C THR A 74 -5.57 18.31 0.81
N LEU A 75 -4.53 18.82 1.44
CA LEU A 75 -3.66 19.84 0.85
C LEU A 75 -3.00 19.32 -0.43
N TYR A 76 -2.53 18.09 -0.43
CA TYR A 76 -1.98 17.42 -1.61
C TYR A 76 -2.97 17.39 -2.77
N GLN A 77 -4.18 16.90 -2.54
CA GLN A 77 -5.22 16.82 -3.56
C GLN A 77 -5.60 18.20 -4.11
N ASN A 78 -5.76 19.19 -3.22
CA ASN A 78 -6.05 20.58 -3.63
C ASN A 78 -4.93 21.17 -4.48
N THR A 79 -3.68 20.94 -4.12
CA THR A 79 -2.50 21.38 -4.89
C THR A 79 -2.52 20.77 -6.30
N LEU A 80 -2.79 19.48 -6.43
CA LEU A 80 -2.86 18.80 -7.73
C LEU A 80 -4.06 19.23 -8.56
N ASN A 81 -5.21 19.50 -7.94
CA ASN A 81 -6.38 20.05 -8.62
C ASN A 81 -6.09 21.45 -9.21
N GLN A 82 -5.34 22.29 -8.50
CA GLN A 82 -4.89 23.58 -9.03
C GLN A 82 -3.83 23.41 -10.14
N ALA A 83 -2.90 22.46 -9.97
CA ALA A 83 -1.92 22.13 -11.00
C ALA A 83 -2.57 21.66 -12.30
N THR A 84 -3.63 20.87 -12.20
CA THR A 84 -4.42 20.38 -13.35
C THR A 84 -5.05 21.54 -14.15
N LYS A 85 -5.58 22.54 -13.45
CA LYS A 85 -6.19 23.72 -14.08
C LYS A 85 -5.15 24.62 -14.77
N THR A 86 -4.06 24.90 -14.07
CA THR A 86 -3.07 25.91 -14.45
C THR A 86 -1.93 25.38 -15.31
N GLY A 87 -1.68 24.07 -15.29
CA GLY A 87 -0.47 23.46 -15.87
C GLY A 87 0.82 23.77 -15.09
N LYS A 88 0.71 24.47 -13.93
CA LYS A 88 1.84 24.76 -13.04
C LYS A 88 1.83 23.76 -11.90
N GLY A 89 2.69 22.74 -11.99
CA GLY A 89 2.73 21.65 -11.00
C GLY A 89 3.88 20.70 -11.25
N PRO A 90 3.81 19.49 -10.69
CA PRO A 90 4.83 18.48 -10.87
C PRO A 90 4.86 17.93 -12.29
N ASP A 91 5.94 17.23 -12.62
CA ASP A 91 6.04 16.43 -13.83
C ASP A 91 5.43 15.03 -13.60
N LEU A 92 5.68 14.48 -12.41
CA LEU A 92 5.17 13.21 -11.93
C LEU A 92 4.51 13.38 -10.56
N LEU A 93 3.55 12.53 -10.24
CA LEU A 93 2.82 12.57 -8.98
C LEU A 93 2.36 11.18 -8.54
N THR A 94 2.27 10.95 -7.23
CA THR A 94 1.57 9.78 -6.69
C THR A 94 0.06 9.99 -6.73
N TRP A 95 -0.69 8.90 -6.79
CA TRP A 95 -2.15 8.91 -6.71
C TRP A 95 -2.67 7.57 -6.24
N TRP A 96 -3.96 7.37 -6.37
CA TRP A 96 -4.67 6.15 -6.03
C TRP A 96 -5.32 5.53 -7.26
N SER A 97 -5.55 4.25 -7.24
CA SER A 97 -6.27 3.49 -8.26
C SER A 97 -7.80 3.66 -8.15
N GLY A 98 -8.58 2.86 -8.86
CA GLY A 98 -10.03 2.77 -8.74
C GLY A 98 -10.78 4.07 -9.03
N TYR A 99 -11.80 4.38 -8.23
CA TYR A 99 -12.66 5.55 -8.44
C TYR A 99 -11.89 6.88 -8.37
N ARG A 100 -10.83 6.96 -7.57
CA ARG A 100 -9.96 8.13 -7.52
C ARG A 100 -9.19 8.33 -8.83
N MET A 101 -8.74 7.25 -9.45
CA MET A 101 -8.12 7.32 -10.79
C MET A 101 -9.13 7.79 -11.84
N VAL A 102 -10.37 7.30 -11.79
CA VAL A 102 -11.44 7.74 -12.72
C VAL A 102 -11.70 9.24 -12.58
N ASP A 103 -11.82 9.74 -11.34
CA ASP A 103 -12.08 11.16 -11.09
C ASP A 103 -10.93 12.04 -11.58
N GLY A 104 -9.69 11.69 -11.24
CA GLY A 104 -8.50 12.43 -11.69
C GLY A 104 -8.31 12.41 -13.20
N ALA A 105 -8.48 11.26 -13.85
CA ALA A 105 -8.32 11.10 -15.29
C ALA A 105 -9.41 11.85 -16.08
N LYS A 106 -10.68 11.71 -15.69
CA LYS A 106 -11.78 12.46 -16.30
C LYS A 106 -11.72 13.95 -15.99
N GLY A 107 -11.09 14.33 -14.86
CA GLY A 107 -10.78 15.72 -14.52
C GLY A 107 -9.60 16.32 -15.32
N GLY A 108 -8.93 15.51 -16.16
CA GLY A 108 -7.82 15.95 -17.01
C GLY A 108 -6.47 16.08 -16.28
N MET A 109 -6.33 15.46 -15.12
CA MET A 109 -5.08 15.50 -14.34
C MET A 109 -3.94 14.73 -15.00
N PHE A 110 -4.24 13.56 -15.58
CA PHE A 110 -3.23 12.62 -16.03
C PHE A 110 -3.07 12.57 -17.54
N ALA A 111 -1.83 12.46 -17.99
CA ALA A 111 -1.51 12.10 -19.36
C ALA A 111 -1.84 10.63 -19.63
N ASP A 112 -2.28 10.34 -20.85
CA ASP A 112 -2.40 8.97 -21.35
C ASP A 112 -0.99 8.34 -21.48
N ILE A 113 -0.77 7.24 -20.78
CA ILE A 113 0.47 6.47 -20.79
C ILE A 113 0.26 5.02 -21.26
N SER A 114 -0.75 4.78 -22.08
CA SER A 114 -1.06 3.45 -22.63
C SER A 114 0.11 2.86 -23.40
N ASP A 115 0.92 3.70 -24.04
CA ASP A 115 2.16 3.32 -24.71
C ASP A 115 3.22 2.73 -23.75
N VAL A 116 3.34 3.28 -22.54
CA VAL A 116 4.23 2.76 -21.49
C VAL A 116 3.83 1.35 -21.09
N TRP A 117 2.53 1.12 -20.89
CA TRP A 117 2.00 -0.18 -20.52
C TRP A 117 2.15 -1.22 -21.63
N LYS A 118 1.86 -0.84 -22.87
CA LYS A 118 2.03 -1.73 -24.02
C LYS A 118 3.46 -2.28 -24.09
N ASP A 119 4.45 -1.40 -23.93
CA ASP A 119 5.87 -1.78 -23.95
C ASP A 119 6.23 -2.71 -22.77
N ALA A 120 5.76 -2.41 -21.56
CA ALA A 120 6.07 -3.19 -20.37
C ALA A 120 5.41 -4.57 -20.39
N ILE A 121 4.14 -4.67 -20.83
CA ILE A 121 3.43 -5.95 -20.98
C ILE A 121 4.12 -6.82 -22.04
N ALA A 122 4.48 -6.25 -23.18
CA ALA A 122 5.15 -6.99 -24.25
C ALA A 122 6.50 -7.59 -23.80
N LYS A 123 7.18 -6.93 -22.85
CA LYS A 123 8.43 -7.40 -22.24
C LYS A 123 8.23 -8.32 -21.05
N GLY A 124 6.99 -8.50 -20.56
CA GLY A 124 6.69 -9.25 -19.34
C GLY A 124 7.20 -8.56 -18.08
N ASP A 125 7.33 -7.23 -18.07
CA ASP A 125 7.73 -6.42 -16.92
C ASP A 125 6.56 -6.12 -15.99
N ILE A 126 5.33 -6.30 -16.48
CA ILE A 126 4.10 -6.10 -15.69
C ILE A 126 2.96 -6.98 -16.23
N SER A 127 2.05 -7.38 -15.34
CA SER A 127 0.84 -8.13 -15.72
C SER A 127 -0.22 -7.23 -16.35
N LYS A 128 -0.86 -7.72 -17.43
CA LYS A 128 -2.01 -7.06 -18.07
C LYS A 128 -3.21 -6.92 -17.12
N ASP A 129 -3.39 -7.84 -16.19
CA ASP A 129 -4.53 -7.78 -15.27
C ASP A 129 -4.41 -6.60 -14.30
N LEU A 130 -3.19 -6.25 -13.89
CA LEU A 130 -2.95 -5.09 -13.03
C LEU A 130 -3.27 -3.77 -13.74
N GLN A 131 -3.16 -3.72 -15.08
CA GLN A 131 -3.47 -2.53 -15.88
C GLN A 131 -4.90 -2.02 -15.64
N LYS A 132 -5.85 -2.94 -15.43
CA LYS A 132 -7.28 -2.62 -15.25
C LYS A 132 -7.53 -1.62 -14.12
N GLN A 133 -6.72 -1.63 -13.09
CA GLN A 133 -6.84 -0.72 -11.93
C GLN A 133 -6.48 0.74 -12.26
N PHE A 134 -5.76 0.96 -13.37
CA PHE A 134 -5.26 2.27 -13.79
C PHE A 134 -5.89 2.75 -15.11
N MET A 135 -6.87 2.00 -15.61
CA MET A 135 -7.59 2.32 -16.85
C MET A 135 -8.85 3.14 -16.59
N VAL A 136 -9.11 4.09 -17.50
CA VAL A 136 -10.40 4.77 -17.63
C VAL A 136 -10.81 4.73 -19.10
N GLY A 137 -11.88 4.00 -19.39
CA GLY A 137 -12.20 3.62 -20.77
C GLY A 137 -11.08 2.74 -21.37
N ASN A 138 -10.58 3.12 -22.52
CA ASN A 138 -9.50 2.39 -23.23
C ASN A 138 -8.10 2.97 -23.01
N LYS A 139 -7.94 3.90 -22.07
CA LYS A 139 -6.67 4.57 -21.77
C LYS A 139 -6.16 4.22 -20.38
N THR A 140 -4.84 4.22 -20.23
CA THR A 140 -4.16 3.97 -18.97
C THR A 140 -3.43 5.23 -18.51
N TYR A 141 -3.55 5.59 -17.21
CA TYR A 141 -3.14 6.91 -16.72
C TYR A 141 -2.05 6.89 -15.65
N ALA A 142 -1.76 5.73 -15.07
CA ALA A 142 -0.68 5.60 -14.09
C ALA A 142 -0.01 4.23 -14.17
N ILE A 143 1.18 4.13 -13.60
CA ILE A 143 1.82 2.86 -13.27
C ILE A 143 1.67 2.57 -11.79
N PRO A 144 1.69 1.31 -11.32
CA PRO A 144 1.78 1.02 -9.90
C PRO A 144 3.17 1.37 -9.37
N ASN A 145 3.21 2.02 -8.20
CA ASN A 145 4.47 2.18 -7.45
C ASN A 145 4.79 0.93 -6.62
N GLY A 146 3.76 0.18 -6.22
CA GLY A 146 3.84 -1.06 -5.48
C GLY A 146 2.47 -1.74 -5.45
N VAL A 147 2.44 -2.98 -5.03
CA VAL A 147 1.22 -3.76 -4.75
C VAL A 147 1.37 -4.31 -3.35
N SER A 148 0.59 -3.79 -2.42
CA SER A 148 0.66 -4.14 -1.01
C SER A 148 -0.55 -4.95 -0.59
N TYR A 149 -0.32 -6.01 0.18
CA TYR A 149 -1.37 -6.73 0.90
C TYR A 149 -1.64 -6.06 2.25
N TRP A 150 -2.82 -6.28 2.82
CA TRP A 150 -3.19 -5.81 4.15
C TRP A 150 -3.44 -6.99 5.09
N PRO A 151 -2.35 -7.64 5.58
CA PRO A 151 -2.43 -8.72 6.55
C PRO A 151 -2.53 -8.19 7.97
N MET A 152 -2.65 -9.09 8.92
CA MET A 152 -2.38 -8.85 10.34
C MET A 152 -0.92 -9.14 10.65
N PHE A 153 -0.13 -8.11 10.99
CA PHE A 153 1.22 -8.28 11.51
C PHE A 153 1.17 -8.57 13.01
N TYR A 154 2.08 -9.43 13.48
CA TYR A 154 2.18 -9.82 14.89
C TYR A 154 3.62 -10.08 15.33
N ASN A 155 3.90 -9.96 16.63
CA ASN A 155 5.20 -10.26 17.21
C ASN A 155 5.29 -11.77 17.51
N LYS A 156 6.15 -12.49 16.79
CA LYS A 156 6.35 -13.95 16.96
C LYS A 156 6.91 -14.29 18.32
N LYS A 157 7.82 -13.45 18.86
CA LYS A 157 8.42 -13.71 20.18
C LYS A 157 7.37 -13.60 21.27
N LYS A 158 6.49 -12.58 21.21
CA LYS A 158 5.39 -12.42 22.17
C LYS A 158 4.36 -13.55 22.07
N PHE A 159 4.03 -13.98 20.84
CA PHE A 159 3.16 -15.15 20.66
C PHE A 159 3.77 -16.40 21.30
N ALA A 160 5.06 -16.67 21.06
CA ALA A 160 5.76 -17.81 21.68
C ALA A 160 5.82 -17.67 23.21
N GLU A 161 6.17 -16.48 23.73
CA GLU A 161 6.22 -16.17 25.17
C GLU A 161 4.87 -16.44 25.86
N TRP A 162 3.77 -16.14 25.19
CA TRP A 162 2.42 -16.27 25.74
C TRP A 162 1.73 -17.58 25.37
N GLY A 163 2.39 -18.47 24.65
CA GLY A 163 1.82 -19.75 24.19
C GLY A 163 0.73 -19.60 23.15
N LEU A 164 0.73 -18.50 22.38
CA LEU A 164 -0.25 -18.22 21.34
C LEU A 164 0.19 -18.80 19.99
N THR A 165 -0.80 -19.17 19.19
CA THR A 165 -0.60 -19.64 17.82
C THR A 165 -1.34 -18.72 16.84
N VAL A 166 -0.90 -18.69 15.58
CA VAL A 166 -1.59 -17.95 14.52
C VAL A 166 -3.01 -18.52 14.36
N PRO A 167 -4.05 -17.68 14.50
CA PRO A 167 -5.44 -18.14 14.43
C PRO A 167 -5.82 -18.55 13.00
N LYS A 168 -6.53 -19.68 12.88
CA LYS A 168 -7.06 -20.21 11.62
C LYS A 168 -8.56 -19.96 11.46
N THR A 169 -9.24 -19.73 12.55
CA THR A 169 -10.68 -19.45 12.61
C THR A 169 -10.94 -18.13 13.32
N TRP A 170 -12.12 -17.55 13.11
CA TRP A 170 -12.51 -16.32 13.81
C TRP A 170 -12.58 -16.52 15.32
N ALA A 171 -13.09 -17.67 15.78
CA ALA A 171 -13.12 -17.97 17.23
C ALA A 171 -11.71 -18.05 17.83
N GLU A 172 -10.74 -18.62 17.12
CA GLU A 172 -9.33 -18.60 17.55
C GLU A 172 -8.75 -17.17 17.56
N PHE A 173 -9.12 -16.33 16.58
CA PHE A 173 -8.72 -14.92 16.55
C PHE A 173 -9.25 -14.15 17.76
N GLU A 174 -10.53 -14.34 18.12
CA GLU A 174 -11.11 -13.76 19.32
C GLU A 174 -10.42 -14.26 20.59
N ALA A 175 -10.11 -15.55 20.67
CA ALA A 175 -9.37 -16.14 21.79
C ALA A 175 -7.96 -15.54 21.93
N VAL A 176 -7.24 -15.33 20.83
CA VAL A 176 -5.94 -14.64 20.81
C VAL A 176 -6.08 -13.21 21.32
N CYS A 177 -7.08 -12.44 20.84
CA CYS A 177 -7.32 -11.08 21.33
C CYS A 177 -7.61 -11.05 22.82
N ALA A 178 -8.46 -11.95 23.34
CA ALA A 178 -8.76 -12.06 24.75
C ALA A 178 -7.52 -12.43 25.59
N ALA A 179 -6.68 -13.35 25.10
CA ALA A 179 -5.46 -13.75 25.79
C ALA A 179 -4.43 -12.60 25.85
N ILE A 180 -4.26 -11.84 24.77
CA ILE A 180 -3.38 -10.64 24.77
C ILE A 180 -3.93 -9.60 25.74
N LYS A 181 -5.25 -9.36 25.74
CA LYS A 181 -5.90 -8.42 26.68
C LYS A 181 -5.68 -8.82 28.14
N ALA A 182 -5.74 -10.12 28.45
CA ALA A 182 -5.49 -10.66 29.78
C ALA A 182 -4.03 -10.44 30.26
N LYS A 183 -3.08 -10.18 29.34
CA LYS A 183 -1.70 -9.77 29.65
C LYS A 183 -1.58 -8.25 29.90
N GLY A 184 -2.68 -7.50 29.92
CA GLY A 184 -2.66 -6.05 30.06
C GLY A 184 -2.25 -5.29 28.79
N VAL A 185 -2.20 -5.97 27.64
CA VAL A 185 -1.86 -5.38 26.35
C VAL A 185 -3.12 -5.20 25.51
N THR A 186 -3.24 -4.06 24.82
CA THR A 186 -4.31 -3.84 23.84
C THR A 186 -4.04 -4.68 22.61
N PRO A 187 -4.92 -5.63 22.24
CA PRO A 187 -4.60 -6.64 21.22
C PRO A 187 -4.52 -6.10 19.80
N LEU A 188 -5.26 -5.06 19.45
CA LEU A 188 -5.43 -4.58 18.09
C LEU A 188 -5.18 -3.09 17.96
N THR A 189 -4.60 -2.67 16.85
CA THR A 189 -4.56 -1.24 16.53
C THR A 189 -5.83 -0.80 15.82
N ALA A 190 -6.27 0.40 16.13
CA ALA A 190 -7.22 1.20 15.35
C ALA A 190 -6.85 2.68 15.51
N SER A 191 -7.18 3.51 14.53
CA SER A 191 -6.87 4.94 14.57
C SER A 191 -7.87 5.74 13.77
N VAL A 192 -8.10 6.98 14.20
CA VAL A 192 -8.80 8.02 13.44
C VAL A 192 -7.83 9.13 12.99
N ASP A 193 -6.55 9.01 13.34
CA ASP A 193 -5.53 9.98 12.99
C ASP A 193 -5.38 10.08 11.47
N GLY A 194 -5.53 11.31 10.92
CA GLY A 194 -5.57 11.52 9.48
C GLY A 194 -6.87 11.03 8.80
N ALA A 195 -7.91 10.68 9.56
CA ALA A 195 -9.25 10.21 9.16
C ALA A 195 -9.27 8.87 8.40
N TRP A 196 -8.45 8.67 7.38
CA TRP A 196 -8.45 7.49 6.51
C TRP A 196 -8.32 6.15 7.25
N PRO A 197 -7.60 5.97 8.37
CA PRO A 197 -7.48 4.67 9.01
C PRO A 197 -8.81 4.12 9.55
N SER A 198 -9.80 4.97 9.71
CA SER A 198 -11.12 4.60 10.27
C SER A 198 -11.85 3.51 9.46
N PHE A 199 -11.51 3.33 8.17
CA PHE A 199 -12.17 2.29 7.35
C PHE A 199 -11.55 0.90 7.49
N ILE A 200 -10.33 0.77 8.05
CA ILE A 200 -9.55 -0.49 8.01
C ILE A 200 -10.32 -1.67 8.60
N TRP A 201 -10.89 -1.49 9.78
CA TRP A 201 -11.67 -2.56 10.41
C TRP A 201 -13.00 -2.79 9.72
N PHE A 202 -13.64 -1.74 9.20
CA PHE A 202 -14.87 -1.88 8.45
C PHE A 202 -14.68 -2.75 7.20
N GLU A 203 -13.70 -2.44 6.36
CA GLU A 203 -13.42 -3.25 5.17
C GLU A 203 -12.98 -4.66 5.51
N GLN A 204 -12.13 -4.82 6.53
CA GLN A 204 -11.61 -6.12 6.94
C GLN A 204 -12.72 -7.03 7.45
N LEU A 205 -13.64 -6.53 8.26
CA LEU A 205 -14.78 -7.30 8.77
C LEU A 205 -15.77 -7.65 7.66
N LEU A 206 -16.04 -6.72 6.72
CA LEU A 206 -16.90 -6.99 5.58
C LEU A 206 -16.38 -8.12 4.71
N ILE A 207 -15.09 -8.09 4.31
CA ILE A 207 -14.53 -9.15 3.47
C ILE A 207 -14.39 -10.49 4.19
N SER A 208 -14.24 -10.46 5.53
CA SER A 208 -14.18 -11.67 6.36
C SER A 208 -15.57 -12.28 6.59
N GLN A 209 -16.63 -11.46 6.57
CA GLN A 209 -18.01 -11.91 6.64
C GLN A 209 -18.51 -12.45 5.28
N ASP A 210 -18.29 -11.68 4.21
CA ASP A 210 -18.60 -12.07 2.83
C ASP A 210 -17.93 -11.08 1.86
N PRO A 211 -16.95 -11.49 1.04
CA PRO A 211 -16.33 -10.62 0.05
C PRO A 211 -17.34 -10.11 -1.00
N LYS A 212 -18.41 -10.87 -1.28
CA LYS A 212 -19.48 -10.41 -2.16
C LYS A 212 -20.30 -9.28 -1.54
N LEU A 213 -20.55 -9.33 -0.24
CA LEU A 213 -21.21 -8.25 0.50
C LEU A 213 -20.43 -6.93 0.36
N TYR A 214 -19.11 -7.00 0.52
CA TYR A 214 -18.24 -5.84 0.33
C TYR A 214 -18.33 -5.28 -1.11
N LEU A 215 -18.22 -6.14 -2.12
CA LEU A 215 -18.29 -5.72 -3.52
C LEU A 215 -19.66 -5.15 -3.90
N ASP A 216 -20.74 -5.73 -3.39
CA ASP A 216 -22.10 -5.23 -3.63
C ASP A 216 -22.34 -3.88 -2.94
N LEU A 217 -21.83 -3.70 -1.72
CA LEU A 217 -21.90 -2.43 -0.99
C LEU A 217 -21.12 -1.32 -1.71
N THR A 218 -19.87 -1.59 -2.06
CA THR A 218 -18.98 -0.61 -2.69
C THR A 218 -19.35 -0.30 -4.15
N SER A 219 -20.18 -1.13 -4.78
CA SER A 219 -20.79 -0.86 -6.10
C SER A 219 -22.22 -0.33 -6.02
N ASN A 220 -22.69 0.03 -4.84
CA ASN A 220 -24.06 0.57 -4.58
C ASN A 220 -25.21 -0.38 -4.98
N LYS A 221 -24.97 -1.69 -4.98
CA LYS A 221 -26.02 -2.69 -5.22
C LYS A 221 -26.86 -2.97 -3.98
N ILE A 222 -26.28 -2.76 -2.80
CA ILE A 222 -26.93 -2.82 -1.49
C ILE A 222 -26.64 -1.54 -0.70
N LYS A 223 -27.40 -1.31 0.35
CA LYS A 223 -27.27 -0.13 1.22
C LYS A 223 -26.46 -0.44 2.48
N TYR A 224 -25.92 0.59 3.13
CA TYR A 224 -25.27 0.44 4.44
C TYR A 224 -26.26 -0.01 5.53
N THR A 225 -27.56 0.14 5.31
CA THR A 225 -28.63 -0.37 6.19
C THR A 225 -29.05 -1.81 5.89
N ASP A 226 -28.40 -2.50 4.93
CA ASP A 226 -28.64 -3.92 4.69
C ASP A 226 -28.36 -4.71 6.00
N PRO A 227 -29.24 -5.66 6.38
CA PRO A 227 -29.08 -6.40 7.64
C PRO A 227 -27.71 -7.08 7.81
N LYS A 228 -27.11 -7.57 6.72
CA LYS A 228 -25.77 -8.19 6.76
C LYS A 228 -24.67 -7.17 7.00
N VAL A 229 -24.81 -5.94 6.49
CA VAL A 229 -23.88 -4.83 6.77
C VAL A 229 -24.04 -4.37 8.23
N VAL A 230 -25.29 -4.26 8.72
CA VAL A 230 -25.57 -3.95 10.11
C VAL A 230 -24.96 -4.99 11.06
N GLU A 231 -25.01 -6.28 10.70
CA GLU A 231 -24.38 -7.36 11.47
C GLU A 231 -22.86 -7.13 11.61
N VAL A 232 -22.17 -6.73 10.52
CA VAL A 232 -20.74 -6.40 10.57
C VAL A 232 -20.45 -5.24 11.53
N PHE A 233 -21.28 -4.20 11.55
CA PHE A 233 -21.16 -3.13 12.53
C PHE A 233 -21.40 -3.61 13.98
N ASN A 234 -22.32 -4.54 14.20
CA ASN A 234 -22.55 -5.15 15.52
C ASN A 234 -21.32 -5.96 15.99
N ILE A 235 -20.68 -6.73 15.09
CA ILE A 235 -19.42 -7.43 15.38
C ILE A 235 -18.35 -6.42 15.77
N TRP A 236 -18.16 -5.36 14.99
CA TRP A 236 -17.19 -4.32 15.27
C TRP A 236 -17.46 -3.62 16.61
N LYS A 237 -18.73 -3.29 16.88
CA LYS A 237 -19.15 -2.73 18.17
C LYS A 237 -18.79 -3.67 19.33
N GLY A 238 -19.02 -4.96 19.20
CA GLY A 238 -18.62 -5.96 20.20
C GLY A 238 -17.12 -5.99 20.46
N MET A 239 -16.28 -5.81 19.44
CA MET A 239 -14.82 -5.70 19.59
C MET A 239 -14.43 -4.40 20.33
N ILE A 240 -15.09 -3.27 20.00
CA ILE A 240 -14.91 -1.97 20.69
C ILE A 240 -15.27 -2.11 22.17
N ASP A 241 -16.41 -2.71 22.49
CA ASP A 241 -16.92 -2.87 23.87
C ASP A 241 -16.02 -3.78 24.73
N LYS A 242 -15.36 -4.78 24.10
CA LYS A 242 -14.33 -5.59 24.74
C LYS A 242 -13.01 -4.82 25.00
N GLY A 243 -12.90 -3.58 24.54
CA GLY A 243 -11.71 -2.73 24.68
C GLY A 243 -10.49 -3.30 23.98
N TRP A 244 -10.67 -3.85 22.78
CA TRP A 244 -9.61 -4.50 22.03
C TRP A 244 -8.76 -3.53 21.20
N PHE A 245 -9.19 -2.29 21.03
CA PHE A 245 -8.51 -1.32 20.17
C PHE A 245 -7.67 -0.32 20.96
N THR A 246 -6.59 0.13 20.33
CA THR A 246 -5.80 1.27 20.82
C THR A 246 -6.66 2.54 20.88
N ALA A 247 -6.19 3.56 21.61
CA ALA A 247 -6.83 4.88 21.59
C ALA A 247 -6.88 5.44 20.15
N GLY A 248 -7.95 6.17 19.84
CA GLY A 248 -8.22 6.60 18.47
C GLY A 248 -7.18 7.54 17.86
N ASP A 249 -6.43 8.26 18.68
CA ASP A 249 -5.32 9.13 18.28
C ASP A 249 -3.97 8.39 18.12
N THR A 250 -3.95 7.08 18.36
CA THR A 250 -2.74 6.28 18.26
C THR A 250 -2.35 6.05 16.80
N SER A 251 -1.18 6.53 16.38
CA SER A 251 -0.60 6.14 15.10
C SER A 251 -0.18 4.66 15.12
N PHE A 252 -0.37 3.93 14.00
CA PHE A 252 -0.04 2.51 13.91
C PHE A 252 0.86 2.20 12.70
N PHE A 253 1.57 3.20 12.21
CA PHE A 253 2.59 3.05 11.17
C PHE A 253 3.91 3.70 11.60
N GLY A 254 4.99 3.47 10.84
CA GLY A 254 6.31 3.97 11.18
C GLY A 254 6.80 3.47 12.55
N GLU A 255 7.46 4.33 13.30
CA GLU A 255 8.06 4.00 14.61
C GLU A 255 7.02 3.58 15.66
N GLU A 256 5.83 4.18 15.65
CA GLU A 256 4.79 3.83 16.62
C GLU A 256 4.28 2.40 16.39
N ALA A 257 4.16 1.96 15.15
CA ALA A 257 3.87 0.57 14.82
C ALA A 257 4.91 -0.39 15.41
N VAL A 258 6.19 -0.02 15.38
CA VAL A 258 7.28 -0.83 16.00
C VAL A 258 7.11 -0.92 17.50
N LYS A 259 6.79 0.18 18.18
CA LYS A 259 6.56 0.21 19.64
C LYS A 259 5.37 -0.67 20.03
N LEU A 260 4.25 -0.58 19.28
CA LEU A 260 3.05 -1.41 19.49
C LEU A 260 3.35 -2.89 19.24
N MET A 261 4.05 -3.21 18.14
CA MET A 261 4.50 -4.56 17.83
C MET A 261 5.34 -5.16 18.96
N ASN A 262 6.29 -4.40 19.52
CA ASN A 262 7.14 -4.85 20.62
C ASN A 262 6.37 -5.10 21.92
N LYS A 263 5.23 -4.43 22.13
CA LYS A 263 4.32 -4.71 23.24
C LYS A 263 3.49 -5.98 23.02
N GLY A 264 3.36 -6.45 21.79
CA GLY A 264 2.54 -7.61 21.40
C GLY A 264 1.19 -7.26 20.82
N THR A 265 0.93 -5.98 20.50
CA THR A 265 -0.26 -5.53 19.77
C THR A 265 -0.19 -6.01 18.32
N MET A 266 -1.26 -6.56 17.78
CA MET A 266 -1.38 -6.94 16.38
C MET A 266 -1.81 -5.73 15.54
N ILE A 267 -1.28 -5.63 14.31
CA ILE A 267 -1.39 -4.43 13.46
C ILE A 267 -1.89 -4.79 12.07
N PRO A 268 -3.15 -4.47 11.71
CA PRO A 268 -3.66 -4.60 10.35
C PRO A 268 -3.20 -3.40 9.51
N VAL A 269 -2.10 -3.55 8.80
CA VAL A 269 -1.53 -2.48 7.99
C VAL A 269 -1.00 -3.01 6.66
N GLY A 270 -0.95 -2.16 5.65
CA GLY A 270 -0.37 -2.52 4.36
C GLY A 270 1.10 -2.94 4.47
N THR A 271 1.48 -3.91 3.64
CA THR A 271 2.87 -4.45 3.62
C THR A 271 3.91 -3.38 3.30
N TRP A 272 3.51 -2.23 2.78
CA TRP A 272 4.37 -1.05 2.63
C TRP A 272 4.96 -0.53 3.97
N ASN A 273 4.37 -0.90 5.12
CA ASN A 273 4.92 -0.58 6.45
C ASN A 273 6.00 -1.56 6.91
N ASN A 274 6.26 -2.65 6.17
CA ASN A 274 7.22 -3.69 6.55
C ASN A 274 8.62 -3.14 6.80
N SER A 275 9.06 -2.17 5.99
CA SER A 275 10.36 -1.51 6.19
C SER A 275 10.48 -0.72 7.51
N ALA A 276 9.37 -0.33 8.14
CA ALA A 276 9.43 0.24 9.49
C ALA A 276 9.81 -0.83 10.52
N PHE A 277 9.29 -2.05 10.37
CA PHE A 277 9.62 -3.15 11.27
C PHE A 277 11.07 -3.64 11.08
N SER A 278 11.47 -3.94 9.84
CA SER A 278 12.79 -4.48 9.53
C SER A 278 13.91 -3.44 9.51
N GLY A 279 13.63 -2.24 9.00
CA GLY A 279 14.60 -1.15 8.90
C GLY A 279 14.73 -0.37 10.19
N THR A 280 13.86 0.60 10.45
CA THR A 280 13.90 1.47 11.64
C THR A 280 13.76 0.67 12.94
N GLY A 281 12.91 -0.36 12.95
CA GLY A 281 12.66 -1.20 14.12
C GLY A 281 13.75 -2.25 14.39
N GLY A 282 14.59 -2.55 13.40
CA GLY A 282 15.65 -3.56 13.52
C GLY A 282 15.13 -4.98 13.78
N LEU A 283 13.84 -5.25 13.48
CA LEU A 283 13.23 -6.56 13.69
C LEU A 283 13.54 -7.47 12.48
N ILE A 284 13.77 -8.74 12.75
CA ILE A 284 14.05 -9.73 11.70
C ILE A 284 12.75 -10.41 11.30
N GLY A 285 12.30 -10.17 10.06
CA GLY A 285 11.11 -10.81 9.48
C GLY A 285 11.20 -12.33 9.51
N GLY A 286 10.09 -12.99 9.83
CA GLY A 286 10.03 -14.44 10.00
C GLY A 286 10.61 -14.98 11.33
N LYS A 287 11.44 -14.18 12.02
CA LYS A 287 12.03 -14.52 13.34
C LYS A 287 11.38 -13.74 14.47
N ASP A 288 11.37 -12.42 14.39
CA ASP A 288 10.87 -11.53 15.44
C ASP A 288 9.39 -11.20 15.24
N TYR A 289 8.99 -11.05 14.00
CA TYR A 289 7.61 -10.78 13.61
C TYR A 289 7.24 -11.56 12.33
N ASP A 290 5.95 -11.67 12.08
CA ASP A 290 5.40 -12.31 10.90
C ASP A 290 4.01 -11.70 10.59
N ALA A 291 3.34 -12.21 9.56
CA ALA A 291 2.02 -11.76 9.17
C ALA A 291 1.11 -12.92 8.79
N PHE A 292 -0.19 -12.76 8.99
CA PHE A 292 -1.21 -13.72 8.59
C PHE A 292 -2.42 -13.05 7.97
N VAL A 293 -3.12 -13.77 7.10
CA VAL A 293 -4.43 -13.36 6.57
C VAL A 293 -5.47 -13.55 7.66
N ILE A 294 -6.23 -12.50 7.98
CA ILE A 294 -7.25 -12.53 9.02
C ILE A 294 -8.30 -13.61 8.68
N PRO A 295 -8.68 -14.48 9.63
CA PRO A 295 -9.64 -15.54 9.39
C PRO A 295 -11.02 -15.02 8.99
N ASN A 296 -11.75 -15.82 8.21
CA ASN A 296 -13.14 -15.53 7.89
C ASN A 296 -14.02 -15.55 9.16
N ILE A 297 -14.88 -14.55 9.30
CA ILE A 297 -15.96 -14.53 10.31
C ILE A 297 -16.99 -15.59 9.97
N ASN A 298 -17.42 -15.63 8.70
CA ASN A 298 -18.35 -16.62 8.21
C ASN A 298 -17.64 -17.95 7.91
N PRO A 299 -17.88 -19.03 8.70
CA PRO A 299 -17.21 -20.31 8.54
C PRO A 299 -17.61 -21.06 7.26
N ALA A 300 -18.68 -20.65 6.59
CA ALA A 300 -19.10 -21.25 5.32
C ALA A 300 -18.20 -20.84 4.15
N LEU A 301 -17.42 -19.78 4.28
CA LEU A 301 -16.47 -19.34 3.25
C LEU A 301 -15.26 -20.29 3.21
N LYS A 302 -15.07 -20.92 2.04
CA LYS A 302 -13.97 -21.86 1.82
C LYS A 302 -12.63 -21.18 1.55
N THR A 303 -12.66 -19.92 1.14
CA THR A 303 -11.48 -19.14 0.76
C THR A 303 -11.44 -17.86 1.58
N GLN A 304 -10.27 -17.54 2.11
CA GLN A 304 -10.05 -16.25 2.78
C GLN A 304 -9.98 -15.12 1.77
N SER A 305 -10.12 -13.91 2.28
CA SER A 305 -9.96 -12.67 1.50
C SER A 305 -8.89 -11.79 2.13
N ILE A 306 -8.19 -11.03 1.31
CA ILE A 306 -7.19 -10.04 1.75
C ILE A 306 -7.38 -8.74 0.95
N ILE A 307 -7.26 -7.62 1.63
CA ILE A 307 -7.27 -6.30 0.98
C ILE A 307 -5.96 -6.11 0.22
N VAL A 308 -6.08 -5.52 -0.97
CA VAL A 308 -4.95 -5.17 -1.84
C VAL A 308 -5.01 -3.69 -2.17
N GLU A 309 -3.87 -3.04 -2.02
CA GLU A 309 -3.64 -1.66 -2.43
C GLU A 309 -2.63 -1.62 -3.57
N ALA A 310 -2.97 -0.95 -4.66
CA ALA A 310 -2.04 -0.60 -5.72
C ALA A 310 -1.92 0.93 -5.78
N GLY A 311 -0.85 1.46 -5.23
CA GLY A 311 -0.54 2.89 -5.35
C GLY A 311 -0.19 3.25 -6.78
N ALA A 312 -0.43 4.49 -7.17
CA ALA A 312 -0.27 4.97 -8.53
C ALA A 312 0.82 6.03 -8.66
N ILE A 313 1.55 6.03 -9.77
CA ILE A 313 2.38 7.15 -10.22
C ILE A 313 1.94 7.53 -11.63
N GLY A 314 1.51 8.77 -11.79
CA GLY A 314 1.10 9.34 -13.07
C GLY A 314 1.93 10.54 -13.51
N ALA A 315 1.81 10.92 -14.77
CA ALA A 315 2.36 12.15 -15.31
C ALA A 315 1.25 13.20 -15.41
N LEU A 316 1.51 14.44 -14.99
CA LEU A 316 0.56 15.54 -15.13
C LEU A 316 0.33 15.82 -16.63
N ALA A 317 -0.94 15.84 -17.08
CA ALA A 317 -1.29 15.97 -18.49
C ALA A 317 -0.70 17.23 -19.15
N LYS A 318 -0.71 18.35 -18.41
CA LYS A 318 -0.16 19.62 -18.86
C LYS A 318 1.28 19.87 -18.36
N GLY A 319 1.96 18.81 -17.89
CA GLY A 319 3.35 18.88 -17.39
C GLY A 319 4.33 19.30 -18.50
N LYS A 320 5.26 20.18 -18.17
CA LYS A 320 6.23 20.72 -19.14
C LYS A 320 7.20 19.67 -19.70
N ASN A 321 7.43 18.58 -18.96
CA ASN A 321 8.41 17.56 -19.26
C ASN A 321 7.78 16.19 -19.60
N LEU A 322 6.60 16.16 -20.24
CA LEU A 322 5.82 14.96 -20.45
C LEU A 322 6.59 13.81 -21.12
N ALA A 323 7.40 14.10 -22.13
CA ALA A 323 8.22 13.08 -22.80
C ALA A 323 9.24 12.42 -21.85
N ALA A 324 9.91 13.25 -21.01
CA ALA A 324 10.83 12.74 -19.99
C ALA A 324 10.09 12.00 -18.87
N SER A 325 8.91 12.45 -18.48
CA SER A 325 8.03 11.77 -17.52
C SER A 325 7.65 10.38 -18.00
N LYS A 326 7.18 10.23 -19.25
CA LYS A 326 6.86 8.93 -19.85
C LYS A 326 8.11 8.03 -19.95
N LYS A 327 9.28 8.59 -20.25
CA LYS A 327 10.56 7.86 -20.26
C LYS A 327 10.89 7.32 -18.87
N ALA A 328 10.72 8.14 -17.83
CA ALA A 328 10.94 7.73 -16.44
C ALA A 328 9.95 6.65 -15.99
N LEU A 329 8.65 6.78 -16.29
CA LEU A 329 7.64 5.77 -15.97
C LEU A 329 7.91 4.43 -16.67
N ARG A 330 8.38 4.45 -17.93
CA ARG A 330 8.77 3.26 -18.68
C ARG A 330 9.97 2.56 -18.05
N GLU A 331 10.95 3.33 -17.59
CA GLU A 331 12.14 2.80 -16.92
C GLU A 331 11.80 2.27 -15.53
N TRP A 332 10.88 2.94 -14.80
CA TRP A 332 10.44 2.52 -13.48
C TRP A 332 9.88 1.08 -13.45
N LEU A 333 9.22 0.64 -14.53
CA LEU A 333 8.66 -0.71 -14.62
C LEU A 333 9.69 -1.79 -14.91
N LYS A 334 10.91 -1.45 -15.31
CA LYS A 334 11.96 -2.43 -15.62
C LYS A 334 12.59 -3.01 -14.36
N PHE A 335 13.15 -4.21 -14.52
CA PHE A 335 13.79 -4.96 -13.43
C PHE A 335 14.76 -4.12 -12.58
N PRO A 336 15.75 -3.36 -13.14
CA PRO A 336 16.73 -2.67 -12.31
C PRO A 336 16.09 -1.66 -11.33
N VAL A 337 15.14 -0.85 -11.81
CA VAL A 337 14.48 0.17 -10.98
C VAL A 337 13.48 -0.45 -10.02
N GLN A 338 12.78 -1.49 -10.46
CA GLN A 338 11.87 -2.25 -9.59
C GLN A 338 12.62 -3.00 -8.47
N ALA A 339 13.84 -3.50 -8.74
CA ALA A 339 14.68 -4.10 -7.72
C ALA A 339 15.13 -3.07 -6.66
N ILE A 340 15.52 -1.86 -7.11
CA ILE A 340 15.82 -0.75 -6.19
C ILE A 340 14.60 -0.40 -5.32
N TRP A 341 13.42 -0.35 -5.93
CA TRP A 341 12.18 -0.07 -5.19
C TRP A 341 11.85 -1.17 -4.19
N ALA A 342 11.98 -2.45 -4.58
CA ALA A 342 11.75 -3.59 -3.69
C ALA A 342 12.67 -3.57 -2.47
N ASP A 343 13.94 -3.29 -2.68
CA ASP A 343 14.94 -3.17 -1.60
C ASP A 343 14.62 -1.99 -0.67
N ALA A 344 14.38 -0.81 -1.23
CA ALA A 344 14.09 0.39 -0.46
C ALA A 344 12.74 0.35 0.28
N SER A 345 11.75 -0.38 -0.23
CA SER A 345 10.42 -0.48 0.37
C SER A 345 10.26 -1.67 1.30
N GLY A 346 11.01 -2.75 1.09
CA GLY A 346 10.82 -4.02 1.77
C GLY A 346 9.47 -4.67 1.45
N ASP A 347 8.86 -4.35 0.29
CA ASP A 347 7.50 -4.77 -0.10
C ASP A 347 7.52 -5.46 -1.48
N GLY A 348 6.36 -5.99 -1.86
CA GLY A 348 6.13 -6.55 -3.19
C GLY A 348 6.15 -5.48 -4.28
N VAL A 349 6.61 -5.86 -5.46
CA VAL A 349 6.65 -4.97 -6.63
C VAL A 349 5.86 -5.56 -7.79
N PRO A 350 5.35 -4.70 -8.70
CA PRO A 350 4.52 -5.15 -9.82
C PRO A 350 5.28 -5.94 -10.89
N ASN A 351 6.62 -5.85 -10.96
CA ASN A 351 7.41 -6.60 -11.92
C ASN A 351 7.66 -8.04 -11.43
N PRO A 352 7.08 -9.07 -12.08
CA PRO A 352 7.16 -10.45 -11.61
C PRO A 352 8.56 -11.07 -11.69
N LYS A 353 9.50 -10.41 -12.37
CA LYS A 353 10.90 -10.86 -12.49
C LYS A 353 11.73 -10.51 -11.26
N VAL A 354 11.25 -9.57 -10.42
CA VAL A 354 11.96 -9.13 -9.22
C VAL A 354 11.60 -10.06 -8.06
N PRO A 355 12.58 -10.73 -7.46
CA PRO A 355 12.33 -11.62 -6.34
C PRO A 355 11.94 -10.83 -5.09
N VAL A 356 10.97 -11.35 -4.34
CA VAL A 356 10.64 -10.82 -3.01
C VAL A 356 11.71 -11.29 -2.03
N ALA A 357 12.49 -10.36 -1.49
CA ALA A 357 13.60 -10.67 -0.59
C ALA A 357 13.15 -10.88 0.85
N ASP A 358 12.22 -10.03 1.33
CA ASP A 358 11.72 -10.10 2.71
C ASP A 358 10.95 -11.40 2.97
N PRO A 359 11.32 -12.17 4.04
CA PRO A 359 10.71 -13.48 4.30
C PRO A 359 9.24 -13.42 4.67
N VAL A 360 8.77 -12.33 5.33
CA VAL A 360 7.35 -12.16 5.70
C VAL A 360 6.52 -11.92 4.43
N ILE A 361 6.96 -10.98 3.58
CA ILE A 361 6.26 -10.66 2.33
C ILE A 361 6.29 -11.86 1.37
N LYS A 362 7.42 -12.55 1.28
CA LYS A 362 7.56 -13.79 0.49
C LYS A 362 6.62 -14.89 1.00
N GLY A 363 6.57 -15.10 2.31
CA GLY A 363 5.68 -16.06 2.95
C GLY A 363 4.21 -15.76 2.71
N LEU A 364 3.81 -14.50 2.89
CA LEU A 364 2.45 -14.01 2.66
C LEU A 364 2.04 -14.16 1.18
N SER A 365 2.90 -13.73 0.25
CA SER A 365 2.64 -13.85 -1.20
C SER A 365 2.46 -15.30 -1.62
N LYS A 366 3.31 -16.21 -1.10
CA LYS A 366 3.18 -17.65 -1.32
C LYS A 366 1.86 -18.17 -0.75
N TYR A 367 1.49 -17.76 0.47
CA TYR A 367 0.23 -18.16 1.10
C TYR A 367 -0.98 -17.72 0.25
N VAL A 368 -1.01 -16.45 -0.16
CA VAL A 368 -2.08 -15.87 -1.00
C VAL A 368 -2.22 -16.66 -2.31
N ALA A 369 -1.12 -16.96 -2.99
CA ALA A 369 -1.13 -17.69 -4.25
C ALA A 369 -1.55 -19.15 -4.08
N THR A 370 -0.97 -19.87 -3.09
CA THR A 370 -1.23 -21.31 -2.86
C THR A 370 -2.67 -21.56 -2.44
N ASN A 371 -3.22 -20.71 -1.57
CA ASN A 371 -4.58 -20.87 -1.04
C ASN A 371 -5.63 -20.13 -1.88
N LYS A 372 -5.24 -19.54 -3.01
CA LYS A 372 -6.11 -18.77 -3.90
C LYS A 372 -6.93 -17.71 -3.14
N VAL A 373 -6.29 -17.03 -2.19
CA VAL A 373 -6.93 -16.00 -1.37
C VAL A 373 -7.52 -14.92 -2.27
N ASN A 374 -8.77 -14.53 -2.02
CA ASN A 374 -9.45 -13.48 -2.78
C ASN A 374 -8.75 -12.13 -2.53
N GLN A 375 -8.31 -11.47 -3.57
CA GLN A 375 -7.67 -10.17 -3.51
C GLN A 375 -8.70 -9.08 -3.78
N ILE A 376 -8.99 -8.29 -2.78
CA ILE A 376 -10.08 -7.30 -2.79
C ILE A 376 -9.49 -5.89 -2.75
N GLN A 377 -9.94 -5.03 -3.66
CA GLN A 377 -9.51 -3.63 -3.67
C GLN A 377 -9.92 -2.92 -2.38
N ARG A 378 -9.03 -2.11 -1.83
CA ARG A 378 -9.22 -1.35 -0.60
C ARG A 378 -10.40 -0.38 -0.70
N TYR A 379 -11.09 -0.14 0.43
CA TYR A 379 -12.27 0.72 0.51
C TYR A 379 -11.98 2.16 0.03
N TRP A 380 -10.78 2.68 0.32
CA TRP A 380 -10.35 4.02 -0.09
C TRP A 380 -10.45 4.29 -1.60
N GLU A 381 -10.34 3.28 -2.44
CA GLU A 381 -10.44 3.32 -3.90
C GLU A 381 -11.77 2.81 -4.45
N SER A 382 -12.68 2.30 -3.60
CA SER A 382 -13.82 1.48 -4.01
C SER A 382 -15.15 2.23 -4.09
N GLY A 383 -15.14 3.56 -4.15
CA GLY A 383 -16.36 4.37 -4.27
C GLY A 383 -16.10 5.81 -4.67
N PRO A 384 -17.17 6.58 -4.94
CA PRO A 384 -17.07 8.01 -5.22
C PRO A 384 -16.26 8.72 -4.14
N VAL A 385 -15.31 9.57 -4.55
CA VAL A 385 -14.36 10.21 -3.62
C VAL A 385 -15.05 10.91 -2.44
N PRO A 386 -16.11 11.73 -2.64
CA PRO A 386 -16.78 12.36 -1.50
C PRO A 386 -17.51 11.39 -0.58
N LEU A 387 -18.02 10.25 -1.10
CA LEU A 387 -18.59 9.19 -0.25
C LEU A 387 -17.53 8.62 0.69
N ILE A 388 -16.36 8.31 0.15
CA ILE A 388 -15.29 7.70 0.94
C ILE A 388 -14.74 8.70 1.98
N GLU A 389 -14.41 9.93 1.56
CA GLU A 389 -13.80 10.94 2.43
C GLU A 389 -14.72 11.38 3.57
N ASN A 390 -16.00 11.57 3.33
CA ASN A 390 -16.97 11.87 4.38
C ASN A 390 -17.35 10.60 5.17
N GLY A 391 -17.39 9.44 4.50
CA GLY A 391 -17.70 8.16 5.13
C GLY A 391 -16.68 7.77 6.20
N VAL A 392 -15.37 8.00 5.99
CA VAL A 392 -14.36 7.70 7.00
C VAL A 392 -14.51 8.54 8.27
N VAL A 393 -15.04 9.76 8.16
CA VAL A 393 -15.36 10.59 9.35
C VAL A 393 -16.48 9.96 10.16
N ILE A 394 -17.53 9.44 9.50
CA ILE A 394 -18.64 8.75 10.14
C ILE A 394 -18.15 7.44 10.79
N LEU A 395 -17.33 6.66 10.10
CA LEU A 395 -16.72 5.43 10.62
C LEU A 395 -15.81 5.73 11.82
N GLY A 396 -15.03 6.81 11.77
CA GLY A 396 -14.20 7.26 12.90
C GLY A 396 -15.02 7.62 14.12
N ALA A 397 -16.13 8.36 13.94
CA ALA A 397 -17.05 8.68 15.02
C ALA A 397 -17.68 7.42 15.66
N PHE A 398 -17.99 6.41 14.84
CA PHE A 398 -18.45 5.10 15.32
C PHE A 398 -17.37 4.39 16.14
N MET A 399 -16.15 4.34 15.63
CA MET A 399 -15.02 3.69 16.31
C MET A 399 -14.70 4.32 17.66
N LEU A 400 -14.88 5.65 17.78
CA LEU A 400 -14.72 6.39 19.05
C LEU A 400 -15.92 6.25 20.01
N GLY A 401 -16.97 5.51 19.64
CA GLY A 401 -18.17 5.35 20.44
C GLY A 401 -19.14 6.55 20.41
N ASN A 402 -18.90 7.53 19.52
CA ASN A 402 -19.73 8.73 19.41
C ASN A 402 -21.01 8.52 18.61
N LYS A 403 -21.15 7.35 17.95
CA LYS A 403 -22.33 6.98 17.17
C LYS A 403 -22.75 5.55 17.45
N THR A 404 -24.06 5.31 17.46
CA THR A 404 -24.62 3.95 17.48
C THR A 404 -24.53 3.31 16.11
N VAL A 405 -24.71 1.98 16.04
CA VAL A 405 -24.78 1.24 14.76
C VAL A 405 -25.87 1.82 13.86
N ALA A 406 -27.07 2.07 14.40
CA ALA A 406 -28.20 2.60 13.63
C ALA A 406 -27.92 4.01 13.07
N GLN A 407 -27.34 4.91 13.88
CA GLN A 407 -26.95 6.25 13.40
C GLN A 407 -25.91 6.15 12.29
N THR A 408 -24.86 5.34 12.47
CA THR A 408 -23.75 5.17 11.52
C THR A 408 -24.26 4.64 10.18
N THR A 409 -25.04 3.55 10.19
CA THR A 409 -25.53 2.92 8.96
C THR A 409 -26.53 3.79 8.22
N THR A 410 -27.38 4.53 8.93
CA THR A 410 -28.34 5.49 8.33
C THR A 410 -27.61 6.66 7.68
N GLU A 411 -26.63 7.26 8.35
CA GLU A 411 -25.85 8.37 7.80
C GLU A 411 -25.02 7.96 6.60
N LEU A 412 -24.36 6.79 6.67
CA LEU A 412 -23.61 6.25 5.54
C LEU A 412 -24.52 5.92 4.35
N ALA A 413 -25.73 5.40 4.58
CA ALA A 413 -26.68 5.12 3.52
C ALA A 413 -27.15 6.41 2.82
N ALA A 414 -27.50 7.43 3.59
CA ALA A 414 -27.91 8.75 3.05
C ALA A 414 -26.76 9.40 2.26
N LEU A 415 -25.53 9.34 2.78
CA LEU A 415 -24.34 9.83 2.08
C LEU A 415 -24.10 9.06 0.78
N ALA A 416 -24.22 7.73 0.80
CA ALA A 416 -24.05 6.89 -0.38
C ALA A 416 -25.08 7.22 -1.47
N ASP A 417 -26.35 7.37 -1.11
CA ASP A 417 -27.41 7.72 -2.05
C ASP A 417 -27.13 9.05 -2.76
N LYS A 418 -26.70 10.05 -2.00
CA LYS A 418 -26.35 11.38 -2.53
C LYS A 418 -25.14 11.28 -3.47
N GLU A 419 -24.07 10.67 -3.05
CA GLU A 419 -22.80 10.73 -3.78
C GLU A 419 -22.78 9.78 -4.98
N TRP A 420 -23.49 8.64 -4.94
CA TRP A 420 -23.69 7.79 -6.10
C TRP A 420 -24.58 8.44 -7.16
N ALA A 421 -25.63 9.17 -6.76
CA ALA A 421 -26.45 9.94 -7.70
C ALA A 421 -25.62 11.03 -8.40
N ALA A 422 -24.77 11.74 -7.65
CA ALA A 422 -23.87 12.75 -8.19
C ALA A 422 -22.82 12.13 -9.15
N TRP A 423 -22.26 10.99 -8.78
CA TRP A 423 -21.29 10.24 -9.60
C TRP A 423 -21.92 9.79 -10.93
N THR A 424 -23.10 9.17 -10.88
CA THR A 424 -23.82 8.70 -12.07
C THR A 424 -24.13 9.87 -13.00
N LYS A 425 -24.63 10.97 -12.47
CA LYS A 425 -24.88 12.19 -13.23
C LYS A 425 -23.62 12.75 -13.91
N LYS A 426 -22.47 12.67 -13.22
CA LYS A 426 -21.19 13.21 -13.72
C LYS A 426 -20.54 12.32 -14.78
N TYR A 427 -20.61 11.00 -14.62
CA TYR A 427 -19.75 10.07 -15.35
C TYR A 427 -20.44 8.99 -16.19
N CYS A 428 -21.75 8.76 -16.02
CA CYS A 428 -22.50 7.72 -16.72
C CYS A 428 -23.54 8.29 -17.71
N LYS A 429 -23.23 9.45 -18.31
CA LYS A 429 -24.06 10.05 -19.38
C LYS A 429 -23.80 9.38 -20.72
#